data_01360cad6bffa2dbb8f23c0a98c6f27f
#
_entry.id   01360cad6bffa2dbb8f23c0a98c6f27f
#
_cell.length_a   1.000
_cell.length_b   1.000
_cell.length_c   1.000
_cell.angle_alpha   90.00
_cell.angle_beta   90.00
_cell.angle_gamma   90.00
#
_symmetry.space_group_name_H-M   'P 1'
#
loop_
_entity.id
_entity.type
_entity.pdbx_description
1 polymer ?
#
loop_
_entity_poly.entity_id
_entity_poly.type
_entity_poly.pdbx_seq_one_letter_code
_entity_poly.pdbx_strand_id
1 'polypeptide(L)'
;DKTLSESIYGRFKIRIENDLMRLPASKYVLARLPMVFGSQCPRMEELDLTVQQNQAIEVFPNTIINVNNDVKLSQQIHFIINQKLTGIFHLGSTDLINHYEFIKTLTARRYLKTPVFKQVFTSNQMRYLAVLTKENKLPPNLNFSYTEVLEDLTMSRKNFM
;
A
#
# COMPACT_ATOMS: atom_id res chain seq x y z
N ASP A 1 6.18 18.59 -6.41
CA ASP A 1 5.85 17.87 -7.65
C ASP A 1 4.41 18.15 -8.04
N LYS A 2 4.17 18.29 -9.35
CA LYS A 2 2.84 18.53 -9.89
C LYS A 2 2.01 17.25 -9.79
N THR A 3 0.90 17.28 -9.06
CA THR A 3 -0.01 16.14 -8.96
C THR A 3 -0.88 16.08 -10.22
N LEU A 4 -0.83 14.95 -10.93
CA LEU A 4 -1.59 14.73 -12.16
C LEU A 4 -2.34 13.39 -12.06
N SER A 5 -3.60 13.38 -12.45
CA SER A 5 -4.39 12.16 -12.64
C SER A 5 -5.49 12.36 -13.65
N GLU A 6 -5.70 11.36 -14.50
CA GLU A 6 -6.79 11.34 -15.49
C GLU A 6 -8.08 10.76 -14.91
N SER A 7 -7.99 9.96 -13.84
CA SER A 7 -9.16 9.36 -13.21
C SER A 7 -9.97 10.38 -12.39
N ILE A 8 -11.29 10.20 -12.34
CA ILE A 8 -12.20 11.02 -11.50
C ILE A 8 -11.76 10.97 -10.04
N TYR A 9 -11.44 9.78 -9.53
CA TYR A 9 -10.96 9.59 -8.16
C TYR A 9 -9.67 10.36 -7.90
N GLY A 10 -8.69 10.25 -8.78
CA GLY A 10 -7.40 10.94 -8.62
C GLY A 10 -7.54 12.46 -8.68
N ARG A 11 -8.36 12.99 -9.62
CA ARG A 11 -8.65 14.43 -9.68
C ARG A 11 -9.33 14.95 -8.43
N PHE A 12 -10.25 14.17 -7.86
CA PHE A 12 -10.90 14.51 -6.59
C PHE A 12 -9.91 14.57 -5.43
N LYS A 13 -9.02 13.57 -5.31
CA LYS A 13 -7.96 13.57 -4.28
C LYS A 13 -7.01 14.76 -4.44
N ILE A 14 -6.58 15.07 -5.66
CA ILE A 14 -5.74 16.23 -5.95
C ILE A 14 -6.42 17.54 -5.51
N ARG A 15 -7.73 17.68 -5.79
CA ARG A 15 -8.48 18.87 -5.38
C ARG A 15 -8.48 19.03 -3.85
N ILE A 16 -8.78 17.95 -3.12
CA ILE A 16 -8.77 17.97 -1.65
C ILE A 16 -7.37 18.32 -1.12
N GLU A 17 -6.32 17.72 -1.65
CA GLU A 17 -4.95 18.03 -1.25
C GLU A 17 -4.61 19.51 -1.48
N ASN A 18 -4.96 20.05 -2.66
CA ASN A 18 -4.73 21.46 -2.98
C ASN A 18 -5.49 22.40 -2.05
N ASP A 19 -6.73 22.06 -1.68
CA ASP A 19 -7.52 22.87 -0.75
C ASP A 19 -6.91 22.84 0.67
N LEU A 20 -6.46 21.68 1.14
CA LEU A 20 -5.75 21.56 2.43
C LEU A 20 -4.42 22.35 2.43
N MET A 21 -3.65 22.27 1.34
CA MET A 21 -2.35 22.96 1.24
C MET A 21 -2.46 24.50 1.17
N ARG A 22 -3.66 25.07 1.02
CA ARG A 22 -3.89 26.51 1.20
C ARG A 22 -3.88 26.94 2.66
N LEU A 23 -4.06 25.99 3.58
CA LEU A 23 -3.94 26.24 5.00
C LEU A 23 -2.46 26.24 5.41
N PRO A 24 -2.08 26.93 6.50
CA PRO A 24 -0.75 26.77 7.09
C PRO A 24 -0.45 25.29 7.39
N ALA A 25 0.76 24.84 7.10
CA ALA A 25 1.17 23.44 7.30
C ALA A 25 0.95 22.93 8.74
N SER A 26 0.94 23.84 9.72
CA SER A 26 0.63 23.56 11.12
C SER A 26 -0.85 23.23 11.41
N LYS A 27 -1.73 23.34 10.43
CA LYS A 27 -3.19 23.17 10.59
C LYS A 27 -3.74 21.87 10.00
N TYR A 28 -2.91 21.06 9.32
CA TYR A 28 -3.39 19.81 8.73
C TYR A 28 -2.37 18.69 8.82
N VAL A 29 -2.86 17.48 8.70
CA VAL A 29 -2.11 16.27 8.39
C VAL A 29 -2.64 15.69 7.09
N LEU A 30 -1.77 15.49 6.12
CA LEU A 30 -2.08 14.84 4.86
C LEU A 30 -1.27 13.55 4.77
N ALA A 31 -1.94 12.42 4.95
CA ALA A 31 -1.33 11.10 4.85
C ALA A 31 -1.56 10.53 3.44
N ARG A 32 -0.49 10.35 2.69
CA ARG A 32 -0.51 9.64 1.40
C ARG A 32 -0.18 8.19 1.64
N LEU A 33 -1.08 7.31 1.20
CA LEU A 33 -1.01 5.88 1.42
C LEU A 33 -0.68 5.14 0.12
N PRO A 34 0.17 4.11 0.18
CA PRO A 34 0.37 3.16 -0.93
C PRO A 34 -0.79 2.15 -0.97
N MET A 35 -0.54 0.99 -1.57
CA MET A 35 -1.42 -0.16 -1.40
C MET A 35 -1.37 -0.64 0.06
N VAL A 36 -2.53 -0.60 0.74
CA VAL A 36 -2.66 -1.08 2.13
C VAL A 36 -3.31 -2.46 2.11
N PHE A 37 -2.71 -3.38 2.85
CA PHE A 37 -3.22 -4.73 3.07
C PHE A 37 -3.59 -4.90 4.55
N GLY A 38 -4.55 -5.75 4.83
CA GLY A 38 -4.96 -6.06 6.20
C GLY A 38 -5.64 -7.40 6.25
N SER A 39 -5.65 -8.05 7.40
CA SER A 39 -6.20 -9.40 7.55
C SER A 39 -7.66 -9.53 7.09
N GLN A 40 -8.42 -8.44 7.19
CA GLN A 40 -9.85 -8.37 6.83
C GLN A 40 -10.14 -7.21 5.86
N CYS A 41 -9.16 -6.80 5.06
CA CYS A 41 -9.41 -5.76 4.07
C CYS A 41 -10.05 -6.35 2.81
N PRO A 42 -10.90 -5.56 2.08
CA PRO A 42 -11.59 -6.04 0.88
C PRO A 42 -10.65 -6.66 -0.17
N ARG A 43 -9.44 -6.13 -0.29
CA ARG A 43 -8.42 -6.66 -1.22
C ARG A 43 -7.96 -8.07 -0.84
N MET A 44 -7.81 -8.36 0.45
CA MET A 44 -7.43 -9.71 0.90
C MET A 44 -8.59 -10.68 0.82
N GLU A 45 -9.81 -10.21 1.08
CA GLU A 45 -11.03 -11.01 0.91
C GLU A 45 -11.25 -11.39 -0.55
N GLU A 46 -11.08 -10.43 -1.48
CA GLU A 46 -11.13 -10.68 -2.93
C GLU A 46 -10.06 -11.70 -3.35
N LEU A 47 -8.84 -11.59 -2.84
CA LEU A 47 -7.76 -12.53 -3.11
C LEU A 47 -8.09 -13.94 -2.61
N ASP A 48 -8.58 -14.05 -1.36
CA ASP A 48 -8.99 -15.32 -0.76
C ASP A 48 -10.13 -15.98 -1.56
N LEU A 49 -11.14 -15.21 -1.97
CA LEU A 49 -12.27 -15.71 -2.79
C LEU A 49 -11.79 -16.17 -4.18
N THR A 50 -10.94 -15.40 -4.84
CA THR A 50 -10.39 -15.73 -6.16
C THR A 50 -9.64 -17.07 -6.12
N VAL A 51 -8.82 -17.28 -5.08
CA VAL A 51 -8.08 -18.53 -4.89
C VAL A 51 -9.02 -19.70 -4.57
N GLN A 52 -10.02 -19.50 -3.71
CA GLN A 52 -11.01 -20.53 -3.36
C GLN A 52 -11.83 -20.99 -4.58
N GLN A 53 -12.18 -20.06 -5.46
CA GLN A 53 -12.93 -20.34 -6.68
C GLN A 53 -12.05 -20.87 -7.82
N ASN A 54 -10.74 -21.08 -7.61
CA ASN A 54 -9.77 -21.46 -8.63
C ASN A 54 -9.74 -20.51 -9.85
N GLN A 55 -10.06 -19.25 -9.63
CA GLN A 55 -9.97 -18.20 -10.64
C GLN A 55 -8.54 -17.65 -10.74
N ALA A 56 -8.21 -17.06 -11.90
CA ALA A 56 -6.90 -16.45 -12.11
C ALA A 56 -6.81 -15.09 -11.41
N ILE A 57 -5.74 -14.88 -10.65
CA ILE A 57 -5.45 -13.61 -10.00
C ILE A 57 -4.86 -12.64 -11.02
N GLU A 58 -5.47 -11.49 -11.19
CA GLU A 58 -4.90 -10.44 -12.04
C GLU A 58 -3.68 -9.80 -11.38
N VAL A 59 -2.59 -9.75 -12.13
CA VAL A 59 -1.32 -9.16 -11.70
C VAL A 59 -0.77 -8.21 -12.76
N PHE A 60 -0.03 -7.20 -12.34
CA PHE A 60 0.46 -6.12 -13.19
C PHE A 60 1.99 -6.10 -13.24
N PRO A 61 2.62 -6.84 -14.19
CA PRO A 61 4.08 -6.99 -14.24
C PRO A 61 4.83 -5.69 -14.51
N ASN A 62 4.19 -4.71 -15.14
CA ASN A 62 4.78 -3.40 -15.43
C ASN A 62 4.45 -2.34 -14.36
N THR A 63 4.01 -2.76 -13.16
CA THR A 63 3.66 -1.83 -12.09
C THR A 63 4.55 -2.04 -10.88
N ILE A 64 5.23 -0.98 -10.47
CA ILE A 64 6.05 -0.92 -9.26
C ILE A 64 5.24 -0.25 -8.16
N ILE A 65 5.25 -0.86 -6.98
CA ILE A 65 4.50 -0.43 -5.81
C ILE A 65 5.41 -0.34 -4.59
N ASN A 66 5.00 0.41 -3.59
CA ASN A 66 5.31 0.13 -2.20
C ASN A 66 4.02 -0.21 -1.46
N VAL A 67 4.12 -0.74 -0.26
CA VAL A 67 2.99 -1.33 0.45
C VAL A 67 2.97 -0.90 1.91
N ASN A 68 1.81 -1.07 2.56
CA ASN A 68 1.65 -0.97 4.00
C ASN A 68 0.65 -2.04 4.45
N ASN A 69 0.54 -2.26 5.75
CA ASN A 69 -0.54 -3.03 6.33
C ASN A 69 -1.30 -2.21 7.38
N ASP A 70 -2.45 -2.71 7.81
CA ASP A 70 -3.34 -2.06 8.77
C ASP A 70 -2.67 -1.83 10.12
N VAL A 71 -1.85 -2.77 10.59
CA VAL A 71 -1.14 -2.68 11.88
C VAL A 71 -0.07 -1.58 11.84
N LYS A 72 0.84 -1.64 10.84
CA LYS A 72 1.92 -0.64 10.68
C LYS A 72 1.35 0.75 10.41
N LEU A 73 0.30 0.84 9.58
CA LEU A 73 -0.39 2.09 9.30
C LEU A 73 -0.99 2.69 10.59
N SER A 74 -1.65 1.87 11.41
CA SER A 74 -2.20 2.28 12.69
C SER A 74 -1.12 2.84 13.63
N GLN A 75 0.03 2.17 13.73
CA GLN A 75 1.17 2.62 14.53
C GLN A 75 1.72 3.97 14.05
N GLN A 76 1.87 4.14 12.73
CA GLN A 76 2.34 5.39 12.12
C GLN A 76 1.36 6.54 12.40
N ILE A 77 0.05 6.32 12.21
CA ILE A 77 -1.00 7.32 12.47
C ILE A 77 -1.05 7.67 13.96
N HIS A 78 -1.01 6.66 14.83
CA HIS A 78 -0.99 6.86 16.27
C HIS A 78 0.20 7.74 16.71
N PHE A 79 1.40 7.49 16.17
CA PHE A 79 2.57 8.31 16.44
C PHE A 79 2.37 9.76 15.99
N ILE A 80 1.89 9.98 14.76
CA ILE A 80 1.64 11.32 14.21
C ILE A 80 0.68 12.11 15.11
N ILE A 81 -0.40 11.46 15.57
CA ILE A 81 -1.41 12.09 16.43
C ILE A 81 -0.82 12.42 17.81
N ASN A 82 -0.15 11.47 18.45
CA ASN A 82 0.39 11.65 19.80
C ASN A 82 1.51 12.71 19.85
N GLN A 83 2.33 12.77 18.81
CA GLN A 83 3.38 13.78 18.68
C GLN A 83 2.87 15.11 18.13
N LYS A 84 1.56 15.22 17.85
CA LYS A 84 0.92 16.41 17.25
C LYS A 84 1.66 16.90 16.00
N LEU A 85 2.18 15.96 15.21
CA LEU A 85 2.87 16.27 13.97
C LEU A 85 1.89 16.80 12.93
N THR A 86 2.39 17.67 12.04
CA THR A 86 1.57 18.30 11.00
C THR A 86 2.27 18.29 9.65
N GLY A 87 1.51 18.54 8.58
CA GLY A 87 2.00 18.58 7.21
C GLY A 87 1.78 17.27 6.46
N ILE A 88 2.66 16.95 5.52
CA ILE A 88 2.50 15.82 4.60
C ILE A 88 3.37 14.63 5.05
N PHE A 89 2.76 13.45 5.07
CA PHE A 89 3.40 12.18 5.40
C PHE A 89 3.14 11.16 4.28
N HIS A 90 4.17 10.39 3.92
CA HIS A 90 4.06 9.24 3.04
C HIS A 90 4.22 7.98 3.89
N LEU A 91 3.12 7.23 4.05
CA LEU A 91 3.03 6.11 5.00
C LEU A 91 3.07 4.77 4.26
N GLY A 92 4.25 4.32 3.92
CA GLY A 92 4.46 3.06 3.21
C GLY A 92 5.83 2.46 3.49
N SER A 93 6.07 1.26 2.95
CA SER A 93 7.39 0.65 2.99
C SER A 93 8.45 1.56 2.36
N THR A 94 9.68 1.47 2.87
CA THR A 94 10.80 2.29 2.42
C THR A 94 11.38 1.85 1.08
N ASP A 95 11.01 0.67 0.63
CA ASP A 95 11.46 0.02 -0.58
C ASP A 95 10.31 -0.25 -1.56
N LEU A 96 10.70 -0.65 -2.76
CA LEU A 96 9.80 -0.89 -3.89
C LEU A 96 9.81 -2.36 -4.29
N ILE A 97 8.67 -2.82 -4.78
CA ILE A 97 8.54 -4.16 -5.35
C ILE A 97 7.65 -4.12 -6.59
N ASN A 98 7.87 -5.05 -7.51
CA ASN A 98 6.95 -5.30 -8.61
C ASN A 98 5.64 -5.89 -8.08
N HIS A 99 4.49 -5.40 -8.56
CA HIS A 99 3.17 -5.87 -8.13
C HIS A 99 2.99 -7.39 -8.31
N TYR A 100 3.42 -7.94 -9.45
CA TYR A 100 3.35 -9.38 -9.68
C TYR A 100 4.18 -10.17 -8.66
N GLU A 101 5.42 -9.75 -8.43
CA GLU A 101 6.31 -10.45 -7.48
C GLU A 101 5.78 -10.35 -6.04
N PHE A 102 5.19 -9.22 -5.66
CA PHE A 102 4.55 -9.08 -4.35
C PHE A 102 3.38 -10.05 -4.18
N ILE A 103 2.42 -10.07 -5.12
CA ILE A 103 1.24 -10.95 -5.06
C ILE A 103 1.65 -12.43 -5.14
N LYS A 104 2.62 -12.77 -6.00
CA LYS A 104 3.15 -14.13 -6.11
C LYS A 104 3.77 -14.60 -4.79
N THR A 105 4.58 -13.76 -4.15
CA THR A 105 5.21 -14.09 -2.86
C THR A 105 4.18 -14.20 -1.75
N LEU A 106 3.22 -13.27 -1.69
CA LEU A 106 2.12 -13.29 -0.72
C LEU A 106 1.32 -14.58 -0.85
N THR A 107 0.91 -14.94 -2.06
CA THR A 107 0.09 -16.13 -2.29
C THR A 107 0.85 -17.43 -2.05
N ALA A 108 2.14 -17.50 -2.43
CA ALA A 108 2.98 -18.67 -2.15
C ALA A 108 3.17 -18.94 -0.64
N ARG A 109 3.17 -17.89 0.18
CA ARG A 109 3.25 -18.01 1.64
C ARG A 109 1.90 -18.27 2.32
N ARG A 110 0.79 -17.87 1.67
CA ARG A 110 -0.55 -17.89 2.24
C ARG A 110 -1.37 -19.13 1.88
N TYR A 111 -1.12 -19.73 0.71
CA TYR A 111 -1.91 -20.86 0.20
C TYR A 111 -1.03 -22.07 -0.10
N LEU A 112 -1.59 -23.27 0.15
CA LEU A 112 -0.90 -24.54 -0.15
C LEU A 112 -0.78 -24.80 -1.65
N LYS A 113 -1.79 -24.36 -2.42
CA LYS A 113 -1.84 -24.51 -3.87
C LYS A 113 -1.41 -23.21 -4.53
N THR A 114 -0.50 -23.32 -5.49
CA THR A 114 -0.10 -22.17 -6.32
C THR A 114 -1.27 -21.72 -7.17
N PRO A 115 -1.74 -20.47 -7.04
CA PRO A 115 -2.82 -19.95 -7.86
C PRO A 115 -2.36 -19.70 -9.31
N VAL A 116 -3.32 -19.62 -10.21
CA VAL A 116 -3.10 -19.19 -11.60
C VAL A 116 -3.01 -17.65 -11.63
N PHE A 117 -2.06 -17.12 -12.39
CA PHE A 117 -1.92 -15.67 -12.56
C PHE A 117 -2.29 -15.26 -13.99
N LYS A 118 -3.11 -14.21 -14.09
CA LYS A 118 -3.40 -13.51 -15.34
C LYS A 118 -2.62 -12.20 -15.37
N GLN A 119 -1.62 -12.12 -16.22
CA GLN A 119 -0.84 -10.90 -16.40
C GLN A 119 -1.64 -9.88 -17.19
N VAL A 120 -1.78 -8.68 -16.63
CA VAL A 120 -2.48 -7.55 -17.24
C VAL A 120 -1.50 -6.40 -17.44
N PHE A 121 -1.38 -5.94 -18.67
CA PHE A 121 -0.54 -4.80 -19.05
C PHE A 121 -1.44 -3.60 -19.36
N THR A 122 -1.42 -2.60 -18.50
CA THR A 122 -2.22 -1.38 -18.65
C THR A 122 -1.57 -0.36 -19.59
N SER A 123 -0.27 -0.52 -19.86
CA SER A 123 0.50 0.27 -20.81
C SER A 123 1.79 -0.49 -21.15
N ASN A 124 2.50 -0.05 -22.22
CA ASN A 124 3.82 -0.59 -22.57
C ASN A 124 4.97 0.00 -21.72
N GLN A 125 4.67 0.92 -20.81
CA GLN A 125 5.65 1.58 -19.95
C GLN A 125 5.53 1.11 -18.51
N MET A 126 6.65 1.16 -17.78
CA MET A 126 6.65 0.94 -16.35
C MET A 126 5.85 2.03 -15.64
N ARG A 127 4.97 1.61 -14.73
CA ARG A 127 4.15 2.49 -13.90
C ARG A 127 4.60 2.41 -12.46
N TYR A 128 4.61 3.55 -11.79
CA TYR A 128 4.92 3.64 -10.37
C TYR A 128 3.67 4.06 -9.60
N LEU A 129 3.12 3.15 -8.82
CA LEU A 129 2.03 3.40 -7.87
C LEU A 129 2.60 3.33 -6.46
N ALA A 130 3.51 4.26 -6.17
CA ALA A 130 4.26 4.28 -4.94
C ALA A 130 4.29 5.68 -4.32
N VAL A 131 4.32 5.73 -3.00
CA VAL A 131 4.47 6.96 -2.21
C VAL A 131 5.74 6.87 -1.39
N LEU A 132 6.86 7.32 -1.96
CA LEU A 132 8.14 7.40 -1.29
C LEU A 132 8.39 8.81 -0.77
N THR A 133 9.01 8.91 0.40
CA THR A 133 9.42 10.19 0.97
C THR A 133 10.89 10.45 0.71
N LYS A 134 11.25 11.71 0.43
CA LYS A 134 12.66 12.15 0.39
C LYS A 134 13.23 12.34 1.80
N GLU A 135 12.37 12.81 2.71
CA GLU A 135 12.70 13.05 4.11
C GLU A 135 11.72 12.27 4.97
N ASN A 136 12.22 11.26 5.65
CA ASN A 136 11.38 10.49 6.54
C ASN A 136 11.24 11.21 7.88
N LYS A 137 10.03 11.68 8.18
CA LYS A 137 9.68 12.35 9.43
C LYS A 137 9.30 11.39 10.55
N LEU A 138 9.22 10.10 10.24
CA LEU A 138 8.92 9.06 11.20
C LEU A 138 10.21 8.51 11.81
N PRO A 139 10.19 8.07 13.08
CA PRO A 139 11.34 7.45 13.70
C PRO A 139 11.69 6.10 13.06
N PRO A 140 12.94 5.64 13.15
CA PRO A 140 13.40 4.41 12.49
C PRO A 140 12.58 3.17 12.78
N ASN A 141 12.04 3.03 13.98
CA ASN A 141 11.19 1.90 14.40
C ASN A 141 9.79 1.87 13.75
N LEU A 142 9.40 2.93 13.06
CA LEU A 142 8.17 2.99 12.24
C LEU A 142 8.46 2.91 10.74
N ASN A 143 9.71 2.65 10.36
CA ASN A 143 10.13 2.34 9.00
C ASN A 143 10.18 0.83 8.84
N PHE A 144 9.77 0.35 7.69
CA PHE A 144 9.71 -1.09 7.39
C PHE A 144 9.87 -1.33 5.88
N SER A 145 10.26 -2.55 5.55
CA SER A 145 10.35 -3.06 4.19
C SER A 145 9.03 -3.72 3.74
N TYR A 146 8.85 -3.92 2.44
CA TYR A 146 7.74 -4.73 1.93
C TYR A 146 7.83 -6.18 2.43
N THR A 147 9.03 -6.68 2.73
CA THR A 147 9.24 -8.04 3.27
C THR A 147 8.60 -8.19 4.65
N GLU A 148 8.75 -7.19 5.53
CA GLU A 148 8.09 -7.19 6.84
C GLU A 148 6.58 -7.14 6.72
N VAL A 149 6.04 -6.38 5.73
CA VAL A 149 4.60 -6.39 5.43
C VAL A 149 4.13 -7.78 5.00
N LEU A 150 4.89 -8.47 4.13
CA LEU A 150 4.59 -9.85 3.73
C LEU A 150 4.61 -10.82 4.92
N GLU A 151 5.56 -10.68 5.83
CA GLU A 151 5.66 -11.50 7.05
C GLU A 151 4.42 -11.32 7.93
N ASP A 152 4.05 -10.09 8.23
CA ASP A 152 2.86 -9.77 9.04
C ASP A 152 1.58 -10.37 8.44
N LEU A 153 1.39 -10.24 7.12
CA LEU A 153 0.21 -10.75 6.40
C LEU A 153 0.12 -12.29 6.38
N THR A 154 1.25 -12.96 6.55
CA THR A 154 1.31 -14.43 6.52
C THR A 154 1.33 -15.07 7.90
N MET A 155 1.83 -14.37 8.94
CA MET A 155 1.82 -14.87 10.32
C MET A 155 0.44 -14.83 10.97
N SER A 156 -0.39 -13.87 10.62
CA SER A 156 -1.73 -13.69 11.21
C SER A 156 -2.65 -14.91 11.03
N ARG A 157 -2.37 -15.80 10.08
CA ARG A 157 -3.18 -17.02 9.84
C ARG A 157 -2.78 -18.22 10.69
N LYS A 158 -1.54 -18.28 11.19
CA LYS A 158 -1.09 -19.41 12.03
C LYS A 158 -1.76 -19.46 13.41
N ASN A 159 -2.41 -18.38 13.82
CA ASN A 159 -3.09 -18.28 15.12
C ASN A 159 -4.58 -18.64 15.06
N PHE A 160 -5.11 -19.07 13.92
CA PHE A 160 -6.53 -19.40 13.71
C PHE A 160 -6.76 -20.83 13.18
N MET A 161 -5.75 -21.73 13.27
CA MET A 161 -5.90 -23.17 13.00
C MET A 161 -5.77 -23.97 14.29
#